data_50e68c7672cdceb3ca9e4c4f46db839f
#
_entry.id   50e68c7672cdceb3ca9e4c4f46db839f
#
_cell.length_a   1.000
_cell.length_b   1.000
_cell.length_c   1.000
_cell.angle_alpha   90.00
_cell.angle_beta   90.00
_cell.angle_gamma   90.00
#
_symmetry.space_group_name_H-M   'P 1'
#
loop_
_entity.id
_entity.type
_entity.pdbx_description
1 polymer ?
#
loop_
_entity_poly.entity_id
_entity_poly.type
_entity_poly.pdbx_seq_one_letter_code
_entity_poly.pdbx_strand_id
1 'polypeptide(L)'
;MRGIAKILKSHGTDGGILIGLYDIDVQDIDTTEPVFIDIDGLPVPFFIESLQQRGNTRAIAHLTDVCDLRDAEELVGLELMADGDETDEADEDFTG
;
A
#
# COMPACT_ATOMS: atom_id res chain seq x y z
N MET A 1 -4.34 6.25 10.65
CA MET A 1 -4.04 5.39 9.49
C MET A 1 -4.86 5.85 8.29
N ARG A 2 -4.25 5.94 7.13
CA ARG A 2 -4.95 6.46 5.95
C ARG A 2 -4.67 5.56 4.75
N GLY A 3 -5.67 5.47 3.86
CA GLY A 3 -5.51 4.71 2.62
C GLY A 3 -4.60 5.45 1.66
N ILE A 4 -3.62 4.75 1.11
CA ILE A 4 -2.69 5.34 0.16
C ILE A 4 -2.82 4.75 -1.23
N ALA A 5 -3.38 3.55 -1.34
CA ALA A 5 -3.50 2.88 -2.62
C ALA A 5 -4.53 1.77 -2.52
N LYS A 6 -4.99 1.31 -3.69
CA LYS A 6 -5.86 0.15 -3.77
C LYS A 6 -5.17 -0.92 -4.59
N ILE A 7 -5.28 -2.16 -4.14
CA ILE A 7 -4.71 -3.29 -4.86
C ILE A 7 -5.66 -3.65 -6.00
N LEU A 8 -5.18 -3.47 -7.23
CA LEU A 8 -6.00 -3.61 -8.43
C LEU A 8 -5.98 -5.02 -8.98
N LYS A 9 -4.80 -5.64 -9.01
CA LYS A 9 -4.67 -7.00 -9.50
C LYS A 9 -3.28 -7.53 -9.16
N SER A 10 -3.11 -8.85 -9.30
CA SER A 10 -1.82 -9.47 -9.17
C SER A 10 -0.96 -9.14 -10.39
N HIS A 11 0.36 -9.20 -10.22
CA HIS A 11 1.31 -8.94 -11.30
C HIS A 11 2.39 -10.02 -11.26
N GLY A 12 2.46 -10.82 -12.32
CA GLY A 12 3.41 -11.93 -12.35
C GLY A 12 2.98 -13.07 -11.45
N THR A 13 3.90 -13.96 -11.15
CA THR A 13 3.61 -15.15 -10.35
C THR A 13 4.42 -15.20 -9.06
N ASP A 14 5.18 -14.16 -8.78
CA ASP A 14 6.10 -14.12 -7.63
C ASP A 14 5.60 -13.23 -6.49
N GLY A 15 4.29 -12.96 -6.47
CA GLY A 15 3.71 -12.18 -5.39
C GLY A 15 3.61 -10.69 -5.66
N GLY A 16 3.92 -10.24 -6.87
CA GLY A 16 3.77 -8.82 -7.22
C GLY A 16 2.31 -8.40 -7.25
N ILE A 17 2.05 -7.16 -6.85
CA ILE A 17 0.70 -6.59 -6.92
C ILE A 17 0.76 -5.25 -7.62
N LEU A 18 -0.24 -5.00 -8.46
CA LEU A 18 -0.42 -3.70 -9.09
C LEU A 18 -1.33 -2.88 -8.21
N ILE A 19 -0.84 -1.74 -7.77
CA ILE A 19 -1.60 -0.85 -6.89
C ILE A 19 -1.91 0.44 -7.62
N GLY A 20 -3.11 0.97 -7.35
CA GLY A 20 -3.52 2.28 -7.85
C GLY A 20 -3.37 3.27 -6.72
N LEU A 21 -2.49 4.25 -6.90
CA LEU A 21 -2.22 5.25 -5.88
C LEU A 21 -3.36 6.25 -5.83
N TYR A 22 -3.75 6.64 -4.62
CA TYR A 22 -4.84 7.61 -4.47
C TYR A 22 -4.33 9.02 -4.74
N ASP A 23 -3.73 9.63 -3.75
CA ASP A 23 -3.30 11.02 -3.88
C ASP A 23 -1.88 11.15 -3.33
N ILE A 24 -1.03 10.21 -3.75
CA ILE A 24 0.33 10.10 -3.25
C ILE A 24 1.22 9.61 -4.38
N ASP A 25 2.44 10.11 -4.44
CA ASP A 25 3.43 9.64 -5.40
C ASP A 25 4.21 8.46 -4.82
N VAL A 26 4.72 7.62 -5.73
CA VAL A 26 5.55 6.48 -5.34
C VAL A 26 6.72 6.94 -4.45
N GLN A 27 7.29 8.09 -4.76
CA GLN A 27 8.43 8.62 -4.03
C GLN A 27 8.09 8.99 -2.59
N ASP A 28 6.83 9.25 -2.32
CA ASP A 28 6.37 9.65 -0.99
C ASP A 28 6.03 8.48 -0.10
N ILE A 29 6.08 7.26 -0.65
CA ILE A 29 5.80 6.06 0.13
C ILE A 29 7.07 5.65 0.86
N ASP A 30 6.98 5.60 2.18
CA ASP A 30 8.11 5.20 3.02
C ASP A 30 8.17 3.67 3.09
N THR A 31 9.14 3.09 2.40
CA THR A 31 9.28 1.63 2.38
C THR A 31 10.01 1.08 3.60
N THR A 32 10.49 1.96 4.49
CA THR A 32 11.13 1.51 5.72
C THR A 32 10.11 1.23 6.83
N GLU A 33 8.87 1.66 6.63
CA GLU A 33 7.80 1.43 7.58
C GLU A 33 6.76 0.49 6.98
N PRO A 34 6.04 -0.25 7.82
CA PRO A 34 5.05 -1.18 7.30
C PRO A 34 3.84 -0.45 6.72
N VAL A 35 3.27 -1.06 5.70
CA VAL A 35 1.93 -0.68 5.24
C VAL A 35 0.96 -1.70 5.80
N PHE A 36 -0.30 -1.33 5.88
CA PHE A 36 -1.33 -2.19 6.47
C PHE A 36 -2.38 -2.50 5.44
N ILE A 37 -2.86 -3.73 5.45
CA ILE A 37 -3.97 -4.16 4.61
C ILE A 37 -5.05 -4.67 5.54
N ASP A 38 -6.26 -4.14 5.37
CA ASP A 38 -7.39 -4.55 6.18
C ASP A 38 -7.88 -5.90 5.68
N ILE A 39 -7.59 -6.95 6.45
CA ILE A 39 -8.00 -8.31 6.11
C ILE A 39 -8.98 -8.76 7.18
N ASP A 40 -10.21 -9.03 6.75
CA ASP A 40 -11.30 -9.46 7.65
C ASP A 40 -11.52 -8.47 8.80
N GLY A 41 -11.36 -7.18 8.52
CA GLY A 41 -11.59 -6.16 9.54
C GLY A 41 -10.40 -5.87 10.43
N LEU A 42 -9.25 -6.51 10.16
CA LEU A 42 -8.05 -6.34 10.96
C LEU A 42 -6.92 -5.77 10.11
N PRO A 43 -6.23 -4.73 10.57
CA PRO A 43 -5.08 -4.21 9.84
C PRO A 43 -3.87 -5.12 10.01
N VAL A 44 -3.44 -5.73 8.93
CA VAL A 44 -2.30 -6.65 8.93
C VAL A 44 -1.09 -5.94 8.34
N PRO A 45 0.04 -5.89 9.06
CA PRO A 45 1.22 -5.18 8.58
C PRO A 45 2.00 -5.98 7.55
N PHE A 46 2.48 -5.26 6.53
CA PHE A 46 3.37 -5.82 5.51
C PHE A 46 4.46 -4.80 5.25
N PHE A 47 5.68 -5.27 4.98
CA PHE A 47 6.75 -4.39 4.54
C PHE A 47 6.86 -4.45 3.02
N ILE A 48 7.12 -3.31 2.40
CA ILE A 48 7.34 -3.24 0.97
C ILE A 48 8.79 -3.60 0.68
N GLU A 49 8.99 -4.71 -0.03
CA GLU A 49 10.33 -5.15 -0.40
C GLU A 49 10.84 -4.43 -1.63
N SER A 50 9.93 -4.14 -2.57
CA SER A 50 10.28 -3.37 -3.75
C SER A 50 9.04 -2.63 -4.24
N LEU A 51 9.28 -1.50 -4.89
CA LEU A 51 8.21 -0.65 -5.38
C LEU A 51 8.66 -0.05 -6.70
N GLN A 52 7.91 -0.32 -7.76
CA GLN A 52 8.26 0.12 -9.10
C GLN A 52 7.11 0.96 -9.67
N GLN A 53 7.41 2.17 -10.06
CA GLN A 53 6.39 3.05 -10.63
C GLN A 53 5.96 2.56 -12.01
N ARG A 54 4.64 2.62 -12.24
CA ARG A 54 4.04 2.28 -13.53
C ARG A 54 3.05 3.37 -13.89
N GLY A 55 3.49 4.30 -14.72
CA GLY A 55 2.66 5.45 -15.06
C GLY A 55 2.61 6.44 -13.91
N ASN A 56 1.61 7.32 -13.93
CA ASN A 56 1.53 8.42 -12.99
C ASN A 56 0.85 8.05 -11.67
N THR A 57 -0.04 7.07 -11.72
CA THR A 57 -0.89 6.78 -10.56
C THR A 57 -0.84 5.31 -10.16
N ARG A 58 0.07 4.53 -10.73
CA ARG A 58 0.14 3.11 -10.45
C ARG A 58 1.56 2.67 -10.15
N ALA A 59 1.68 1.58 -9.41
CA ALA A 59 2.97 1.01 -9.06
C ALA A 59 2.82 -0.49 -8.89
N ILE A 60 3.94 -1.20 -9.05
CA ILE A 60 4.00 -2.62 -8.74
C ILE A 60 4.78 -2.76 -7.45
N ALA A 61 4.17 -3.39 -6.48
CA ALA A 61 4.77 -3.58 -5.16
C ALA A 61 4.96 -5.06 -4.89
N HIS A 62 6.07 -5.39 -4.23
CA HIS A 62 6.29 -6.70 -3.66
C HIS A 62 6.33 -6.53 -2.16
N LEU A 63 5.54 -7.33 -1.45
CA LEU A 63 5.41 -7.24 -0.01
C LEU A 63 5.99 -8.48 0.65
N THR A 64 6.43 -8.33 1.91
CA THR A 64 6.82 -9.48 2.71
C THR A 64 5.63 -10.41 2.86
N ASP A 65 5.87 -11.70 2.91
CA ASP A 65 4.84 -12.73 3.10
C ASP A 65 3.86 -12.86 1.94
N VAL A 66 4.07 -12.12 0.84
CA VAL A 66 3.29 -12.29 -0.39
C VAL A 66 4.25 -12.83 -1.43
N CYS A 67 4.29 -14.14 -1.56
CA CYS A 67 5.37 -14.82 -2.26
C CYS A 67 4.96 -15.43 -3.60
N ASP A 68 3.67 -15.57 -3.87
CA ASP A 68 3.20 -16.18 -5.10
C ASP A 68 1.90 -15.54 -5.57
N LEU A 69 1.43 -16.03 -6.71
CA LEU A 69 0.24 -15.50 -7.35
C LEU A 69 -1.00 -15.62 -6.45
N ARG A 70 -1.11 -16.75 -5.75
CA ARG A 70 -2.26 -16.99 -4.91
C ARG A 70 -2.33 -15.96 -3.77
N ASP A 71 -1.20 -15.72 -3.11
CA ASP A 71 -1.15 -14.74 -2.04
C ASP A 71 -1.52 -13.36 -2.55
N ALA A 72 -1.00 -13.01 -3.73
CA ALA A 72 -1.29 -11.71 -4.32
C ALA A 72 -2.76 -11.57 -4.67
N GLU A 73 -3.37 -12.63 -5.22
CA GLU A 73 -4.77 -12.56 -5.62
C GLU A 73 -5.71 -12.42 -4.45
N GLU A 74 -5.33 -12.93 -3.28
CA GLU A 74 -6.15 -12.77 -2.07
C GLU A 74 -6.24 -11.32 -1.62
N LEU A 75 -5.29 -10.50 -2.04
CA LEU A 75 -5.25 -9.09 -1.64
C LEU A 75 -5.96 -8.18 -2.64
N VAL A 76 -6.33 -8.69 -3.82
CA VAL A 76 -6.96 -7.85 -4.85
C VAL A 76 -8.27 -7.28 -4.33
N GLY A 77 -8.45 -5.98 -4.55
CA GLY A 77 -9.64 -5.26 -4.09
C GLY A 77 -9.50 -4.64 -2.71
N LEU A 78 -8.45 -4.99 -1.99
CA LEU A 78 -8.20 -4.41 -0.66
C LEU A 78 -7.39 -3.13 -0.79
N GLU A 79 -7.34 -2.36 0.29
CA GLU A 79 -6.61 -1.10 0.32
C GLU A 79 -5.30 -1.24 1.08
N LEU A 80 -4.29 -0.53 0.58
CA LEU A 80 -3.07 -0.32 1.34
C LEU A 80 -3.23 0.94 2.17
N MET A 81 -2.88 0.86 3.44
CA MET A 81 -2.96 1.98 4.37
C MET A 81 -1.59 2.21 4.99
N ALA A 82 -1.29 3.46 5.27
CA ALA A 82 -0.05 3.84 5.95
C ALA A 82 -0.40 4.47 7.29
N ASP A 83 0.40 4.18 8.28
CA ASP A 83 0.28 4.80 9.59
C ASP A 83 0.91 6.17 9.52
N GLY A 84 0.26 7.12 9.93
CA GLY A 84 0.89 8.31 9.89
C GLY A 84 0.26 9.53 9.66
N ASP A 85 0.65 9.87 9.85
CA ASP A 85 0.78 10.82 9.63
C ASP A 85 0.23 11.87 9.99
N GLU A 86 0.17 11.62 10.25
CA GLU A 86 -0.07 12.34 10.59
C GLU A 86 -0.26 13.34 10.86
N THR A 87 -0.15 13.20 10.91
CA THR A 87 -0.24 13.97 11.18
C THR A 87 -0.65 14.91 11.15
N ASP A 88 -0.42 14.90 11.02
CA ASP A 88 -0.68 15.69 10.91
C ASP A 88 -1.35 16.49 10.93
N GLU A 89 -1.29 16.56 10.86
CA GLU A 89 -1.82 17.16 10.77
C GLU A 89 -2.45 17.89 11.05
N ALA A 90 -2.29 17.87 11.18
CA ALA A 90 -2.78 18.43 11.39
C ALA A 90 -3.34 19.20 11.90
N ASP A 91 -2.88 19.06 11.89
CA ASP A 91 -3.31 19.61 12.30
C ASP A 91 -3.83 20.41 12.57
N GLU A 92 -3.50 20.49 12.35
CA GLU A 92 -3.88 21.00 12.54
C GLU A 92 -4.55 21.79 12.76
N ASP A 93 -4.33 21.79 12.59
CA ASP A 93 -4.80 22.31 12.70
C ASP A 93 -5.53 23.04 12.96
N PHE A 94 -5.47 22.97 12.98
CA PHE A 94 -6.03 23.33 13.20
C PHE A 94 -6.65 24.06 13.66
N THR A 95 -6.36 24.28 13.57
CA THR A 95 -6.79 24.69 14.03
C THR A 95 -7.30 25.16 14.29
N GLY A 96 -6.97 25.23 14.08
CA GLY A 96 -7.20 25.39 14.39
C GLY A 96 -7.47 25.63 14.58
#